data_5ee5243b1e6036c67243eb370a6f0897
#
_entry.id   5ee5243b1e6036c67243eb370a6f0897
#
_cell.length_a   1.000
_cell.length_b   1.000
_cell.length_c   1.000
_cell.angle_alpha   90.00
_cell.angle_beta   90.00
_cell.angle_gamma   90.00
#
_symmetry.space_group_name_H-M   'P 1'
#
loop_
_entity.id
_entity.type
_entity.pdbx_description
1 polymer ?
#
loop_
_entity_poly.entity_id
_entity_poly.type
_entity_poly.pdbx_seq_one_letter_code
_entity_poly.pdbx_strand_id
1 'polypeptide(L)' 'MAKLVFLGRLEDVAGVPHMDCPLAEPTALADLLLMLPPQLAEALQGPRVRIARNGVVTEAAGLVVEDGDELAFLPPVSGG' A
#
# COMPACT_ATOMS: atom_id res chain seq x y z
N MET A 1 14.20 -1.22 4.05
CA MET A 1 13.16 -0.85 3.07
C MET A 1 11.82 -1.44 3.45
N ALA A 2 10.75 -0.75 3.15
CA ALA A 2 9.42 -1.33 3.26
C ALA A 2 9.07 -1.95 1.92
N LYS A 3 8.31 -3.05 1.94
CA LYS A 3 7.88 -3.72 0.72
C LYS A 3 6.38 -3.45 0.52
N LEU A 4 6.02 -2.95 -0.65
CA LEU A 4 4.62 -2.72 -1.01
C LEU A 4 4.20 -3.82 -1.96
N VAL A 5 3.10 -4.51 -1.65
CA VAL A 5 2.58 -5.60 -2.46
C VAL A 5 1.21 -5.19 -3.01
N PHE A 6 1.03 -5.33 -4.32
CA PHE A 6 -0.20 -4.93 -5.00
C PHE A 6 -0.93 -6.17 -5.49
N LEU A 7 -2.15 -6.38 -4.98
CA LEU A 7 -2.93 -7.55 -5.33
C LEU A 7 -4.03 -7.21 -6.34
N GLY A 8 -4.43 -8.22 -7.10
CA GLY A 8 -5.49 -8.08 -8.08
C GLY A 8 -5.21 -6.96 -9.08
N ARG A 9 -6.22 -6.15 -9.37
CA ARG A 9 -6.08 -5.07 -10.34
C ARG A 9 -5.18 -3.93 -9.88
N LEU A 10 -4.82 -3.89 -8.61
CA LEU A 10 -3.86 -2.87 -8.13
C LEU A 10 -2.48 -3.15 -8.70
N GLU A 11 -2.16 -4.41 -8.97
CA GLU A 11 -0.92 -4.77 -9.65
C GLU A 11 -0.89 -4.16 -11.06
N ASP A 12 -2.03 -4.16 -11.75
CA ASP A 12 -2.11 -3.58 -13.10
C ASP A 12 -1.88 -2.08 -13.07
N VAL A 13 -2.40 -1.40 -12.06
CA VAL A 13 -2.20 0.05 -11.91
C VAL A 13 -0.74 0.35 -11.58
N ALA A 14 -0.14 -0.46 -10.73
CA ALA A 14 1.27 -0.28 -10.35
C ALA A 14 2.23 -0.66 -11.47
N GLY A 15 1.83 -1.59 -12.31
CA GLY A 15 2.69 -2.13 -13.35
C GLY A 15 3.66 -3.18 -12.87
N VAL A 16 3.66 -3.46 -11.56
CA VAL A 16 4.51 -4.46 -10.92
C VAL A 16 3.74 -5.09 -9.76
N PRO A 17 4.05 -6.36 -9.41
CA PRO A 17 3.37 -7.02 -8.28
C PRO A 17 3.79 -6.48 -6.92
N HIS A 18 4.99 -5.94 -6.82
CA HIS A 18 5.49 -5.34 -5.59
C HIS A 18 6.58 -4.34 -5.90
N MET A 19 6.87 -3.47 -4.95
CA MET A 19 8.01 -2.57 -5.06
C MET A 19 8.59 -2.32 -3.68
N ASP A 20 9.89 -2.03 -3.64
CA ASP A 20 10.58 -1.68 -2.42
C ASP A 20 10.56 -0.16 -2.25
N CYS A 21 10.29 0.27 -1.04
CA CYS A 21 10.24 1.68 -0.71
C CYS A 21 11.28 1.96 0.39
N PRO A 22 12.36 2.68 0.06
CA PRO A 22 13.37 3.00 1.08
C PRO A 22 12.81 4.00 2.08
N LEU A 23 12.95 3.67 3.35
CA LEU A 23 12.51 4.54 4.44
C LEU A 23 13.68 4.77 5.39
N ALA A 24 14.08 6.02 5.55
CA ALA A 24 15.15 6.38 6.48
C ALA A 24 14.64 6.41 7.92
N GLU A 25 13.33 6.62 8.08
CA GLU A 25 12.68 6.71 9.38
C GLU A 25 11.23 6.29 9.26
N PRO A 26 10.54 6.02 10.39
CA PRO A 26 9.11 5.72 10.34
C PRO A 26 8.36 6.80 9.59
N THR A 27 7.50 6.40 8.67
CA THR A 27 6.83 7.34 7.75
C THR A 27 5.33 7.07 7.77
N ALA A 28 4.53 8.11 7.94
CA ALA A 28 3.09 7.98 7.88
C ALA A 28 2.68 7.48 6.49
N LEU A 29 1.67 6.62 6.43
CA LEU A 29 1.19 6.09 5.17
C LEU A 29 0.84 7.21 4.18
N ALA A 30 0.20 8.28 4.66
CA ALA A 30 -0.15 9.40 3.80
C ALA A 30 1.07 10.02 3.12
N ASP A 31 2.17 10.14 3.85
CA ASP A 31 3.40 10.67 3.28
C ASP A 31 4.07 9.69 2.34
N LEU A 32 4.00 8.40 2.66
CA LEU A 32 4.55 7.36 1.79
C LEU A 32 3.83 7.37 0.45
N LEU A 33 2.51 7.54 0.45
CA LEU A 33 1.74 7.57 -0.78
C LEU A 33 2.11 8.75 -1.67
N LEU A 34 2.57 9.86 -1.09
CA LEU A 34 3.04 11.00 -1.88
C LEU A 34 4.31 10.71 -2.65
N MET A 35 5.03 9.66 -2.27
CA MET A 35 6.26 9.25 -2.96
C MET A 35 5.98 8.36 -4.18
N LEU A 36 4.72 7.97 -4.38
CA LEU A 36 4.31 7.09 -5.47
C LEU A 36 3.74 7.89 -6.63
N PRO A 37 3.70 7.30 -7.84
CA PRO A 37 3.01 7.95 -8.96
C PRO A 37 1.59 8.32 -8.56
N PRO A 38 1.10 9.52 -8.94
CA PRO A 38 -0.22 9.98 -8.51
C PRO A 38 -1.36 9.02 -8.82
N GLN A 39 -1.34 8.40 -9.98
CA GLN A 39 -2.36 7.45 -10.39
C GLN A 39 -2.41 6.24 -9.46
N LEU A 40 -1.24 5.73 -9.09
CA LEU A 40 -1.14 4.61 -8.17
C LEU A 40 -1.58 5.03 -6.77
N ALA A 41 -1.10 6.16 -6.29
CA ALA A 41 -1.48 6.67 -4.97
C ALA A 41 -2.98 6.83 -4.84
N GLU A 42 -3.63 7.36 -5.88
CA GLU A 42 -5.09 7.52 -5.89
C GLU A 42 -5.79 6.17 -5.83
N ALA A 43 -5.32 5.19 -6.60
CA ALA A 43 -5.93 3.86 -6.60
C ALA A 43 -5.81 3.19 -5.22
N LEU A 44 -4.67 3.35 -4.56
CA LEU A 44 -4.44 2.75 -3.25
C LEU A 44 -5.27 3.38 -2.14
N GLN A 45 -5.78 4.58 -2.36
CA GLN A 45 -6.61 5.29 -1.40
C GLN A 45 -8.10 5.07 -1.62
N GLY A 46 -8.46 4.17 -2.52
CA GLY A 46 -9.86 3.86 -2.79
C GLY A 46 -10.57 3.42 -1.50
N PRO A 47 -11.86 3.77 -1.34
CA PRO A 47 -12.58 3.53 -0.08
C PRO A 47 -12.74 2.06 0.27
N ARG A 48 -12.60 1.16 -0.70
CA ARG A 48 -12.75 -0.29 -0.47
C ARG A 48 -11.42 -1.02 -0.48
N VAL A 49 -10.32 -0.32 -0.65
CA VAL A 49 -9.00 -0.94 -0.61
C VAL A 49 -8.64 -1.19 0.84
N ARG A 50 -8.22 -2.42 1.13
CA ARG A 50 -7.78 -2.80 2.46
C ARG A 50 -6.28 -2.92 2.48
N ILE A 51 -5.71 -2.77 3.66
CA ILE A 51 -4.26 -2.84 3.85
C ILE A 51 -3.97 -3.92 4.88
N ALA A 52 -3.01 -4.80 4.55
CA ALA A 52 -2.49 -5.76 5.51
C ALA A 52 -1.03 -5.39 5.78
N ARG A 53 -0.71 -5.18 7.05
CA ARG A 53 0.66 -4.90 7.46
C ARG A 53 1.24 -6.15 8.09
N ASN A 54 2.29 -6.66 7.50
CA ASN A 54 2.95 -7.88 7.96
C ASN A 54 1.95 -9.03 8.16
N GLY A 55 1.03 -9.16 7.20
CA GLY A 55 0.04 -10.23 7.20
C GLY A 55 -1.22 -9.97 8.01
N VAL A 56 -1.34 -8.81 8.65
CA VAL A 56 -2.50 -8.48 9.49
C VAL A 56 -3.23 -7.27 8.90
N VAL A 57 -4.53 -7.45 8.62
CA VAL A 57 -5.36 -6.35 8.10
C VAL A 57 -5.45 -5.26 9.16
N THR A 58 -5.20 -4.03 8.75
CA THR A 58 -5.14 -2.89 9.66
C THR A 58 -5.84 -1.67 9.05
N GLU A 59 -6.08 -0.67 9.88
CA GLU A 59 -6.65 0.59 9.45
C GLU A 59 -5.60 1.46 8.76
N ALA A 60 -6.00 2.12 7.69
CA ALA A 60 -5.10 3.04 6.99
C ALA A 60 -4.88 4.32 7.79
N ALA A 61 -5.92 4.79 8.49
CA ALA A 61 -5.85 6.03 9.26
C ALA A 61 -4.82 5.91 10.37
N GLY A 62 -3.86 6.85 10.38
CA GLY A 62 -2.82 6.88 11.40
C GLY A 62 -1.75 5.81 11.28
N LEU A 63 -1.78 5.03 10.21
CA LEU A 63 -0.77 3.98 10.02
C LEU A 63 0.60 4.59 9.77
N VAL A 64 1.59 4.11 10.52
CA VAL A 64 2.99 4.48 10.33
C VAL A 64 3.75 3.26 9.84
N VAL A 65 4.47 3.43 8.75
CA VAL A 65 5.24 2.36 8.11
C VAL A 65 6.70 2.49 8.51
N GLU A 66 7.30 1.36 8.88
CA GLU A 66 8.69 1.32 9.31
C GLU A 66 9.52 0.45 8.37
N ASP A 67 10.83 0.65 8.44
CA ASP A 67 11.78 -0.17 7.69
C ASP A 67 11.55 -1.64 8.05
N GLY A 68 11.49 -2.49 7.04
CA GLY A 68 11.24 -3.90 7.23
C GLY A 68 9.77 -4.30 7.17
N ASP A 69 8.85 -3.34 7.14
CA ASP A 69 7.43 -3.66 7.04
C ASP A 69 7.05 -4.12 5.63
N GLU A 70 6.04 -4.98 5.57
CA GLU A 70 5.41 -5.36 4.31
C GLU A 70 3.96 -4.89 4.35
N LEU A 71 3.59 -4.07 3.38
CA LEU A 71 2.21 -3.61 3.22
C LEU A 71 1.61 -4.25 1.97
N ALA A 72 0.54 -4.99 2.14
CA ALA A 72 -0.22 -5.54 1.03
C ALA A 72 -1.48 -4.71 0.84
N PHE A 73 -1.72 -4.29 -0.39
CA PHE A 73 -2.93 -3.54 -0.74
C PHE A 73 -3.88 -4.49 -1.44
N LEU A 74 -5.07 -4.66 -0.85
CA LEU A 74 -6.06 -5.60 -1.33
C LEU A 74 -7.23 -4.84 -1.96
N PRO A 75 -7.52 -5.08 -3.24
CA PRO A 75 -8.64 -4.42 -3.90
C PRO A 75 -9.96 -4.98 -3.37
N PRO A 76 -11.08 -4.26 -3.60
CA PRO A 76 -12.39 -4.76 -3.22
C PRO A 76 -12.70 -6.06 -3.97
N VAL A 77 -13.42 -6.96 -3.29
CA VAL A 77 -13.84 -8.22 -3.89
C VAL A 77 -14.99 -7.94 -4.85
N SER A 78 -14.82 -8.37 -6.10
CA SER A 78 -15.81 -8.18 -7.14
C SER A 78 -17.00 -9.10 -6.94
N GLY A 79 -18.22 -8.59 -7.12
CA GLY A 79 -19.45 -9.36 -7.06
C GLY A 79 -19.79 -9.89 -5.67
N GLY A 80 -19.12 -9.33 -4.71
CA GLY A 80 -19.23 -9.77 -3.36
C GLY A 80 -20.28 -9.54 -2.55
#